data_ac54c97d0a7413b9c7a89df0b3efe8fb
#
_entry.id   ac54c97d0a7413b9c7a89df0b3efe8fb
#
_cell.length_a   1.000
_cell.length_b   1.000
_cell.length_c   1.000
_cell.angle_alpha   90.00
_cell.angle_beta   90.00
_cell.angle_gamma   90.00
#
_symmetry.space_group_name_H-M   'P 1'
#
loop_
_entity.id
_entity.type
_entity.pdbx_description
1 polymer ?
#
loop_
_entity_poly.entity_id
_entity_poly.type
_entity_poly.pdbx_seq_one_letter_code
_entity_poly.pdbx_strand_id
1 'polypeptide(L)'
;EFQKEEVQPYIDSVITFEELQALFDSKCLDITTMKEDVLDNASYYGRIFARSGGLSDAVAQALKEQGLNDFELNAVPCDGIEACRVALLKASKNVLPGNFIEGMACNGGCIGGAGCLTHAVRNKADVDKYGMEAYEKSILDAISML
;
A
#
# COMPACT_ATOMS: atom_id res chain seq x y z
N GLU A 1 15.15 -7.84 8.14
CA GLU A 1 14.90 -8.64 6.94
C GLU A 1 16.07 -8.58 5.94
N PHE A 2 16.59 -7.39 5.61
CA PHE A 2 17.67 -7.26 4.60
C PHE A 2 19.00 -7.94 5.00
N GLN A 3 19.20 -8.25 6.28
CA GLN A 3 20.37 -8.99 6.78
C GLN A 3 20.27 -10.50 6.59
N LYS A 4 19.15 -11.02 6.11
CA LYS A 4 19.01 -12.44 5.77
C LYS A 4 19.84 -12.76 4.53
N GLU A 5 20.59 -13.87 4.56
CA GLU A 5 21.46 -14.32 3.47
C GLU A 5 20.72 -14.42 2.12
N GLU A 6 19.44 -14.80 2.16
CA GLU A 6 18.59 -14.94 0.97
C GLU A 6 18.23 -13.59 0.30
N VAL A 7 18.26 -12.51 1.07
CA VAL A 7 17.84 -11.17 0.64
C VAL A 7 19.05 -10.26 0.34
N GLN A 8 20.15 -10.47 1.05
CA GLN A 8 21.37 -9.66 0.96
C GLN A 8 21.88 -9.44 -0.48
N PRO A 9 21.85 -10.43 -1.41
CA PRO A 9 22.33 -10.21 -2.78
C PRO A 9 21.49 -9.21 -3.60
N TYR A 10 20.28 -8.87 -3.13
CA TYR A 10 19.31 -8.07 -3.87
C TYR A 10 19.03 -6.71 -3.24
N ILE A 11 19.50 -6.45 -2.01
CA ILE A 11 19.22 -5.23 -1.26
C ILE A 11 20.50 -4.67 -0.66
N ASP A 12 20.96 -3.52 -1.15
CA ASP A 12 22.17 -2.87 -0.68
C ASP A 12 21.93 -2.05 0.59
N SER A 13 20.80 -1.37 0.70
CA SER A 13 20.45 -0.57 1.86
C SER A 13 18.95 -0.44 2.06
N VAL A 14 18.54 -0.16 3.29
CA VAL A 14 17.16 0.16 3.67
C VAL A 14 17.19 1.49 4.41
N ILE A 15 16.46 2.47 3.88
CA ILE A 15 16.39 3.82 4.45
C ILE A 15 14.94 4.21 4.75
N THR A 16 14.75 5.05 5.76
CA THR A 16 13.47 5.69 6.08
C THR A 16 13.24 6.91 5.18
N PHE A 17 12.02 7.44 5.16
CA PHE A 17 11.75 8.71 4.48
C PHE A 17 12.50 9.88 5.11
N GLU A 18 12.75 9.85 6.43
CA GLU A 18 13.56 10.85 7.12
C GLU A 18 15.01 10.82 6.63
N GLU A 19 15.60 9.64 6.49
CA GLU A 19 16.94 9.47 5.94
C GLU A 19 17.02 9.87 4.47
N LEU A 20 15.97 9.59 3.68
CA LEU A 20 15.87 10.07 2.29
C LEU A 20 15.80 11.59 2.22
N GLN A 21 15.02 12.22 3.10
CA GLN A 21 14.96 13.69 3.21
C GLN A 21 16.33 14.27 3.56
N ALA A 22 17.02 13.68 4.54
CA ALA A 22 18.37 14.10 4.90
C ALA A 22 19.36 13.99 3.73
N LEU A 23 19.21 12.97 2.89
CA LEU A 23 20.00 12.83 1.66
C LEU A 23 19.72 13.97 0.67
N PHE A 24 18.47 14.36 0.46
CA PHE A 24 18.10 15.49 -0.39
C PHE A 24 18.70 16.79 0.16
N ASP A 25 18.56 17.04 1.46
CA ASP A 25 19.11 18.22 2.12
C ASP A 25 20.64 18.28 1.97
N SER A 26 21.33 17.15 2.12
CA SER A 26 22.79 17.06 1.96
C SER A 26 23.27 17.39 0.55
N LYS A 27 22.39 17.25 -0.46
CA LYS A 27 22.62 17.57 -1.85
C LYS A 27 22.07 18.94 -2.26
N CYS A 28 21.52 19.70 -1.32
CA CYS A 28 20.81 20.97 -1.58
C CYS A 28 19.68 20.80 -2.62
N LEU A 29 18.99 19.66 -2.59
CA LEU A 29 17.88 19.37 -3.50
C LEU A 29 16.57 19.75 -2.83
N ASP A 30 15.90 20.77 -3.36
CA ASP A 30 14.53 21.10 -2.98
C ASP A 30 13.55 20.51 -3.99
N ILE A 31 12.95 19.38 -3.60
CA ILE A 31 11.99 18.65 -4.46
C ILE A 31 10.74 19.46 -4.80
N THR A 32 10.39 20.47 -3.98
CA THR A 32 9.21 21.32 -4.22
C THR A 32 9.38 22.29 -5.38
N THR A 33 10.64 22.55 -5.78
CA THR A 33 10.99 23.44 -6.88
C THR A 33 11.33 22.70 -8.18
N MET A 34 11.38 21.37 -8.12
CA MET A 34 11.68 20.56 -9.30
C MET A 34 10.48 20.53 -10.25
N LYS A 35 10.80 20.37 -11.54
CA LYS A 35 9.76 20.15 -12.55
C LYS A 35 9.08 18.83 -12.29
N GLU A 36 7.76 18.85 -12.22
CA GLU A 36 6.96 17.64 -12.17
C GLU A 36 7.12 16.84 -13.49
N ASP A 37 7.20 15.55 -13.37
CA ASP A 37 7.20 14.62 -14.50
C ASP A 37 6.14 13.54 -14.27
N VAL A 38 5.74 12.93 -15.37
CA VAL A 38 4.71 11.90 -15.33
C VAL A 38 5.35 10.57 -14.95
N LEU A 39 4.82 9.96 -13.90
CA LEU A 39 5.21 8.63 -13.46
C LEU A 39 4.12 7.61 -13.82
N ASP A 40 4.35 6.90 -14.92
CA ASP A 40 3.47 5.80 -15.35
C ASP A 40 4.03 4.47 -14.85
N ASN A 41 3.70 4.15 -13.60
CA ASN A 41 4.30 3.01 -12.91
C ASN A 41 3.30 2.01 -12.32
N ALA A 42 2.03 2.37 -12.22
CA ALA A 42 1.00 1.51 -11.64
C ALA A 42 -0.41 2.05 -11.91
N SER A 43 -1.40 1.15 -11.89
CA SER A 43 -2.81 1.52 -11.87
C SER A 43 -3.18 2.28 -10.59
N TYR A 44 -4.38 2.87 -10.58
CA TYR A 44 -4.97 3.43 -9.36
C TYR A 44 -4.86 2.45 -8.19
N TYR A 45 -5.24 1.21 -8.39
CA TYR A 45 -5.25 0.18 -7.34
C TYR A 45 -3.84 -0.18 -6.85
N GLY A 46 -2.84 -0.18 -7.73
CA GLY A 46 -1.45 -0.39 -7.34
C GLY A 46 -0.91 0.75 -6.47
N ARG A 47 -1.28 1.98 -6.78
CA ARG A 47 -0.81 3.18 -6.05
C ARG A 47 -1.41 3.31 -4.64
N ILE A 48 -2.58 2.73 -4.38
CA ILE A 48 -3.26 2.86 -3.08
C ILE A 48 -2.93 1.73 -2.08
N PHE A 49 -2.07 0.77 -2.42
CA PHE A 49 -1.70 -0.34 -1.54
C PHE A 49 -1.12 0.08 -0.19
N ALA A 50 -0.47 1.24 -0.14
CA ALA A 50 0.19 1.73 1.07
C ALA A 50 -0.78 2.15 2.18
N ARG A 51 -2.06 2.38 1.85
CA ARG A 51 -3.09 2.73 2.84
C ARG A 51 -3.94 1.52 3.22
N SER A 52 -4.45 1.52 4.46
CA SER A 52 -5.40 0.50 4.92
C SER A 52 -6.67 0.50 4.06
N GLY A 53 -7.13 -0.67 3.66
CA GLY A 53 -8.23 -0.91 2.72
C GLY A 53 -7.81 -0.90 1.24
N GLY A 54 -6.58 -0.48 0.91
CA GLY A 54 -6.12 -0.38 -0.48
C GLY A 54 -5.96 -1.73 -1.16
N LEU A 55 -5.47 -2.73 -0.42
CA LEU A 55 -5.36 -4.10 -0.93
C LEU A 55 -6.75 -4.73 -1.13
N SER A 56 -7.68 -4.51 -0.20
CA SER A 56 -9.06 -4.99 -0.32
C SER A 56 -9.74 -4.42 -1.56
N ASP A 57 -9.57 -3.11 -1.81
CA ASP A 57 -10.10 -2.44 -2.99
C ASP A 57 -9.52 -3.03 -4.29
N ALA A 58 -8.21 -3.32 -4.30
CA ALA A 58 -7.55 -3.93 -5.44
C ALA A 58 -8.01 -5.37 -5.70
N VAL A 59 -8.20 -6.18 -4.65
CA VAL A 59 -8.73 -7.55 -4.78
C VAL A 59 -10.16 -7.51 -5.33
N ALA A 60 -11.00 -6.61 -4.82
CA ALA A 60 -12.36 -6.44 -5.33
C ALA A 60 -12.38 -6.08 -6.83
N GLN A 61 -11.48 -5.19 -7.24
CA GLN A 61 -11.36 -4.83 -8.66
C GLN A 61 -10.82 -5.98 -9.51
N ALA A 62 -9.80 -6.70 -9.05
CA ALA A 62 -9.25 -7.83 -9.76
C ALA A 62 -10.29 -8.94 -10.01
N LEU A 63 -11.16 -9.21 -9.04
CA LEU A 63 -12.27 -10.16 -9.20
C LEU A 63 -13.22 -9.72 -10.30
N LYS A 64 -13.58 -8.42 -10.35
CA LYS A 64 -14.43 -7.88 -11.43
C LYS A 64 -13.78 -8.00 -12.80
N GLU A 65 -12.51 -7.64 -12.93
CA GLU A 65 -11.77 -7.69 -14.18
C GLU A 65 -11.59 -9.12 -14.70
N GLN A 66 -11.51 -10.10 -13.80
CA GLN A 66 -11.46 -11.53 -14.14
C GLN A 66 -12.83 -12.15 -14.37
N GLY A 67 -13.92 -11.38 -14.23
CA GLY A 67 -15.28 -11.88 -14.42
C GLY A 67 -15.78 -12.82 -13.32
N LEU A 68 -15.13 -12.84 -12.15
CA LEU A 68 -15.48 -13.67 -10.99
C LEU A 68 -16.63 -13.04 -10.19
N ASN A 69 -17.75 -12.78 -10.85
CA ASN A 69 -18.88 -12.08 -10.25
C ASN A 69 -19.69 -12.94 -9.27
N ASP A 70 -19.51 -14.26 -9.29
CA ASP A 70 -20.20 -15.20 -8.39
C ASP A 70 -19.54 -15.26 -7.01
N PHE A 71 -18.36 -14.67 -6.85
CA PHE A 71 -17.66 -14.58 -5.56
C PHE A 71 -17.91 -13.23 -4.90
N GLU A 72 -18.66 -13.24 -3.80
CA GLU A 72 -18.87 -12.05 -2.99
C GLU A 72 -17.69 -11.85 -2.02
N LEU A 73 -16.89 -10.83 -2.27
CA LEU A 73 -15.79 -10.45 -1.37
C LEU A 73 -16.33 -9.64 -0.18
N ASN A 74 -16.21 -10.22 1.01
CA ASN A 74 -16.48 -9.55 2.28
C ASN A 74 -15.15 -9.29 3.00
N ALA A 75 -14.49 -8.19 2.65
CA ALA A 75 -13.20 -7.83 3.20
C ALA A 75 -13.31 -7.28 4.63
N VAL A 76 -12.37 -7.68 5.47
CA VAL A 76 -12.19 -7.19 6.85
C VAL A 76 -10.83 -6.50 6.92
N PRO A 77 -10.75 -5.20 6.64
CA PRO A 77 -9.50 -4.46 6.81
C PRO A 77 -9.19 -4.31 8.30
N CYS A 78 -7.97 -4.71 8.67
CA CYS A 78 -7.48 -4.67 10.04
C CYS A 78 -6.34 -3.66 10.13
N ASP A 79 -6.54 -2.65 10.95
CA ASP A 79 -5.70 -1.48 11.08
C ASP A 79 -4.96 -1.52 12.43
N GLY A 80 -3.69 -1.85 12.39
CA GLY A 80 -2.84 -2.09 13.55
C GLY A 80 -2.78 -3.56 13.98
N ILE A 81 -1.70 -3.91 14.69
CA ILE A 81 -1.39 -5.28 15.12
C ILE A 81 -2.53 -5.88 15.96
N GLU A 82 -3.13 -5.10 16.85
CA GLU A 82 -4.19 -5.61 17.73
C GLU A 82 -5.46 -5.97 16.94
N ALA A 83 -5.85 -5.14 15.95
CA ALA A 83 -6.96 -5.44 15.06
C ALA A 83 -6.70 -6.72 14.26
N CYS A 84 -5.49 -6.89 13.74
CA CYS A 84 -5.07 -8.10 13.04
C CYS A 84 -5.19 -9.34 13.94
N ARG A 85 -4.68 -9.25 15.19
CA ARG A 85 -4.76 -10.33 16.17
C ARG A 85 -6.20 -10.75 16.47
N VAL A 86 -7.07 -9.77 16.68
CA VAL A 86 -8.50 -10.01 16.94
C VAL A 86 -9.18 -10.66 15.74
N ALA A 87 -8.91 -10.18 14.51
CA ALA A 87 -9.49 -10.76 13.30
C ALA A 87 -9.05 -12.22 13.11
N LEU A 88 -7.77 -12.52 13.27
CA LEU A 88 -7.24 -13.88 13.19
C LEU A 88 -7.84 -14.81 14.26
N LEU A 89 -8.02 -14.31 15.48
CA LEU A 89 -8.68 -15.05 16.54
C LEU A 89 -10.16 -15.35 16.23
N LYS A 90 -10.87 -14.38 15.63
CA LYS A 90 -12.25 -14.59 15.16
C LYS A 90 -12.30 -15.60 14.01
N ALA A 91 -11.36 -15.51 13.07
CA ALA A 91 -11.26 -16.46 11.95
C ALA A 91 -11.01 -17.89 12.45
N SER A 92 -10.10 -18.09 13.41
CA SER A 92 -9.82 -19.41 13.99
C SER A 92 -11.03 -20.04 14.71
N LYS A 93 -11.99 -19.22 15.11
CA LYS A 93 -13.25 -19.65 15.76
C LYS A 93 -14.44 -19.69 14.80
N ASN A 94 -14.22 -19.45 13.50
CA ASN A 94 -15.25 -19.35 12.46
C ASN A 94 -16.34 -18.29 12.76
N VAL A 95 -15.98 -17.20 13.44
CA VAL A 95 -16.88 -16.07 13.77
C VAL A 95 -16.44 -14.75 13.14
N LEU A 96 -15.53 -14.80 12.17
CA LEU A 96 -15.15 -13.62 11.40
C LEU A 96 -16.33 -13.18 10.51
N PRO A 97 -16.70 -11.89 10.47
CA PRO A 97 -17.82 -11.41 9.67
C PRO A 97 -17.48 -11.23 8.16
N GLY A 98 -16.39 -11.79 7.70
CA GLY A 98 -15.94 -11.71 6.31
C GLY A 98 -15.15 -12.93 5.88
N ASN A 99 -14.74 -12.95 4.61
CA ASN A 99 -14.01 -14.05 3.98
C ASN A 99 -12.60 -13.68 3.51
N PHE A 100 -12.20 -12.42 3.71
CA PHE A 100 -10.87 -11.92 3.38
C PHE A 100 -10.38 -10.99 4.48
N ILE A 101 -9.17 -11.21 4.99
CA ILE A 101 -8.53 -10.35 5.99
C ILE A 101 -7.42 -9.56 5.31
N GLU A 102 -7.50 -8.25 5.33
CA GLU A 102 -6.38 -7.37 5.02
C GLU A 102 -5.73 -6.94 6.32
N GLY A 103 -4.53 -7.44 6.61
CA GLY A 103 -3.81 -7.12 7.85
C GLY A 103 -2.71 -6.09 7.63
N MET A 104 -2.85 -4.92 8.25
CA MET A 104 -1.84 -3.87 8.30
C MET A 104 -1.30 -3.72 9.72
N ALA A 105 0.03 -3.89 9.91
CA ALA A 105 0.65 -3.79 11.23
C ALA A 105 0.65 -2.35 11.78
N CYS A 106 0.78 -1.37 10.89
CA CYS A 106 0.76 0.05 11.24
C CYS A 106 -0.65 0.63 11.09
N ASN A 107 -1.04 1.52 12.01
CA ASN A 107 -2.31 2.22 11.93
C ASN A 107 -2.37 3.13 10.69
N GLY A 108 -3.42 2.99 9.89
CA GLY A 108 -3.55 3.69 8.60
C GLY A 108 -2.89 2.97 7.43
N GLY A 109 -2.24 1.83 7.67
CA GLY A 109 -1.43 1.10 6.71
C GLY A 109 0.04 1.53 6.72
N CYS A 110 0.76 1.26 5.64
CA CYS A 110 2.20 1.60 5.52
C CYS A 110 2.46 3.11 5.64
N ILE A 111 1.50 3.93 5.25
CA ILE A 111 1.56 5.41 5.38
C ILE A 111 1.52 5.90 6.84
N GLY A 112 1.21 5.05 7.79
CA GLY A 112 1.30 5.29 9.23
C GLY A 112 2.49 4.60 9.88
N GLY A 113 3.40 4.02 9.09
CA GLY A 113 4.57 3.28 9.58
C GLY A 113 5.65 4.15 10.19
N ALA A 114 6.54 3.52 10.98
CA ALA A 114 7.62 4.20 11.71
C ALA A 114 8.63 4.91 10.78
N GLY A 115 8.74 4.50 9.52
CA GLY A 115 9.62 5.15 8.54
C GLY A 115 9.02 6.38 7.85
N CYS A 116 7.78 6.77 8.15
CA CYS A 116 7.10 7.89 7.53
C CYS A 116 7.42 9.21 8.23
N LEU A 117 7.51 10.31 7.46
CA LEU A 117 7.74 11.67 7.99
C LEU A 117 6.54 12.20 8.79
N THR A 118 5.33 11.79 8.43
CA THR A 118 4.10 12.24 9.08
C THR A 118 3.14 11.08 9.30
N HIS A 119 2.31 11.18 10.33
CA HIS A 119 1.25 10.21 10.65
C HIS A 119 -0.14 10.90 10.63
N ALA A 120 -0.29 11.89 9.76
CA ALA A 120 -1.51 12.67 9.67
C ALA A 120 -2.66 11.87 9.03
N VAL A 121 -3.88 12.04 9.52
CA VAL A 121 -5.10 11.41 8.96
C VAL A 121 -5.26 11.75 7.46
N ARG A 122 -4.82 12.94 7.03
CA ARG A 122 -4.86 13.38 5.64
C ARG A 122 -4.01 12.53 4.69
N ASN A 123 -2.98 11.81 5.19
CA ASN A 123 -2.10 11.01 4.33
C ASN A 123 -2.88 10.00 3.47
N LYS A 124 -3.99 9.47 3.97
CA LYS A 124 -4.87 8.59 3.20
C LYS A 124 -5.45 9.30 1.98
N ALA A 125 -5.96 10.53 2.17
CA ALA A 125 -6.52 11.31 1.07
C ALA A 125 -5.45 11.73 0.05
N ASP A 126 -4.23 12.00 0.50
CA ASP A 126 -3.10 12.32 -0.38
C ASP A 126 -2.72 11.11 -1.24
N VAL A 127 -2.70 9.90 -0.67
CA VAL A 127 -2.47 8.65 -1.41
C VAL A 127 -3.62 8.36 -2.41
N ASP A 128 -4.88 8.53 -2.01
CA ASP A 128 -6.02 8.37 -2.91
C ASP A 128 -5.96 9.36 -4.08
N LYS A 129 -5.58 10.62 -3.82
CA LYS A 129 -5.36 11.63 -4.85
C LYS A 129 -4.26 11.20 -5.83
N TYR A 130 -3.11 10.78 -5.32
CA TYR A 130 -2.02 10.24 -6.15
C TYR A 130 -2.47 9.02 -6.97
N GLY A 131 -3.29 8.15 -6.38
CA GLY A 131 -3.89 7.03 -7.09
C GLY A 131 -4.73 7.48 -8.29
N MET A 132 -5.53 8.55 -8.13
CA MET A 132 -6.39 9.08 -9.20
C MET A 132 -5.60 9.65 -10.39
N GLU A 133 -4.34 10.01 -10.20
CA GLU A 133 -3.44 10.49 -11.25
C GLU A 133 -2.90 9.37 -12.15
N ALA A 134 -3.16 8.08 -11.82
CA ALA A 134 -2.76 6.96 -12.66
C ALA A 134 -3.45 7.01 -14.04
N TYR A 135 -2.69 6.72 -15.09
CA TYR A 135 -3.24 6.60 -16.45
C TYR A 135 -4.13 5.38 -16.57
N GLU A 136 -3.63 4.22 -16.17
CA GLU A 136 -4.39 2.99 -16.19
C GLU A 136 -5.35 2.93 -15.00
N LYS A 137 -6.63 2.77 -15.29
CA LYS A 137 -7.67 2.59 -14.28
C LYS A 137 -7.90 1.10 -13.96
N SER A 138 -7.52 0.22 -14.89
CA SER A 138 -7.61 -1.23 -14.76
C SER A 138 -6.28 -1.80 -14.26
N ILE A 139 -6.37 -2.88 -13.48
CA ILE A 139 -5.19 -3.64 -13.03
C ILE A 139 -4.59 -4.39 -14.21
N LEU A 140 -5.44 -4.99 -15.06
CA LEU A 140 -5.00 -5.78 -16.21
C LEU A 140 -4.25 -4.90 -17.23
N ASP A 141 -4.73 -3.68 -17.48
CA ASP A 141 -4.06 -2.75 -18.40
C ASP A 141 -2.65 -2.41 -17.89
N ALA A 142 -2.53 -2.08 -16.60
CA ALA A 142 -1.24 -1.76 -16.00
C ALA A 142 -0.24 -2.94 -16.05
N ILE A 143 -0.72 -4.17 -15.87
CA ILE A 143 0.14 -5.38 -15.94
C ILE A 143 0.55 -5.69 -17.38
N SER A 144 -0.31 -5.41 -18.35
CA SER A 144 -0.03 -5.70 -19.76
C SER A 144 1.04 -4.79 -20.37
N MET A 145 1.37 -3.69 -19.68
CA MET A 145 2.42 -2.74 -20.09
C MET A 145 3.83 -3.14 -19.60
N LEU A 146 3.92 -4.13 -18.68
CA LEU A 146 5.18 -4.67 -18.17
C LEU A 146 5.71 -5.82 -19.04
#